data_c59e2f78bdedc8d8c1280cd7b54c1d08
#
_entry.id   c59e2f78bdedc8d8c1280cd7b54c1d08
#
_cell.length_a   1.000
_cell.length_b   1.000
_cell.length_c   1.000
_cell.angle_alpha   90.00
_cell.angle_beta   90.00
_cell.angle_gamma   90.00
#
_symmetry.space_group_name_H-M   'P 1'
#
loop_
_entity.id
_entity.type
_entity.pdbx_description
1 polymer ?
#
loop_
_entity_poly.entity_id
_entity_poly.type
_entity_poly.pdbx_seq_one_letter_code
_entity_poly.pdbx_strand_id
1 'polypeptide(L)'
;MAIVLTPKLRELLSKFNFFWITARNESRCEMTRVFGYELNEETSVIRVIVLKEDASRVLHCFANHTKKAAMVFSDGLTFESIQIKGEFIVATDSTAEEVALVTGEFSDRASKVFVAFGLGADYWK
;
A
#
# COMPACT_ATOMS: atom_id res chain seq x y z
N MET A 1 14.26 -14.73 2.63
CA MET A 1 14.93 -14.32 1.38
C MET A 1 14.83 -12.80 1.24
N ALA A 2 15.94 -12.14 1.00
CA ALA A 2 15.95 -10.69 0.84
C ALA A 2 15.32 -10.28 -0.51
N ILE A 3 14.53 -9.21 -0.50
CA ILE A 3 14.02 -8.60 -1.72
C ILE A 3 15.18 -7.86 -2.38
N VAL A 4 15.39 -8.14 -3.66
CA VAL A 4 16.37 -7.42 -4.47
C VAL A 4 15.62 -6.51 -5.42
N LEU A 5 15.76 -5.19 -5.24
CA LEU A 5 15.15 -4.21 -6.13
C LEU A 5 16.14 -3.82 -7.22
N THR A 6 15.75 -4.03 -8.47
CA THR A 6 16.51 -3.49 -9.60
C THR A 6 16.31 -1.97 -9.65
N PRO A 7 17.24 -1.22 -10.27
CA PRO A 7 17.04 0.22 -10.45
C PRO A 7 15.73 0.57 -11.15
N LYS A 8 15.32 -0.22 -12.14
CA LYS A 8 14.05 -0.03 -12.84
C LYS A 8 12.85 -0.22 -11.90
N LEU A 9 12.89 -1.23 -11.04
CA LEU A 9 11.81 -1.49 -10.09
C LEU A 9 11.71 -0.37 -9.05
N ARG A 10 12.85 0.16 -8.57
CA ARG A 10 12.86 1.31 -7.66
C ARG A 10 12.24 2.54 -8.31
N GLU A 11 12.58 2.80 -9.57
CA GLU A 11 12.00 3.90 -10.33
C GLU A 11 10.48 3.74 -10.47
N LEU A 12 10.01 2.53 -10.81
CA LEU A 12 8.58 2.24 -10.91
C LEU A 12 7.87 2.44 -9.57
N LEU A 13 8.42 1.90 -8.48
CA LEU A 13 7.82 2.04 -7.15
C LEU A 13 7.71 3.50 -6.71
N SER A 14 8.67 4.34 -7.09
CA SER A 14 8.67 5.74 -6.70
C SER A 14 7.56 6.56 -7.35
N LYS A 15 7.00 6.11 -8.48
CA LYS A 15 5.97 6.85 -9.20
C LYS A 15 4.56 6.29 -9.04
N PHE A 16 4.38 5.11 -8.46
CA PHE A 16 3.05 4.57 -8.21
C PHE A 16 2.31 5.42 -7.17
N ASN A 17 1.00 5.56 -7.36
CA ASN A 17 0.17 6.46 -6.56
C ASN A 17 -1.05 5.80 -5.93
N PHE A 18 -1.37 4.57 -6.31
CA PHE A 18 -2.44 3.80 -5.68
C PHE A 18 -1.92 2.45 -5.21
N PHE A 19 -2.36 2.05 -4.01
CA PHE A 19 -1.88 0.84 -3.35
C PHE A 19 -3.03 0.13 -2.66
N TRP A 20 -3.04 -1.21 -2.74
CA TRP A 20 -4.00 -2.05 -2.02
C TRP A 20 -3.27 -3.22 -1.41
N ILE A 21 -3.77 -3.69 -0.27
CA ILE A 21 -3.32 -4.95 0.32
C ILE A 21 -4.50 -5.91 0.40
N THR A 22 -4.25 -7.17 0.08
CA THR A 22 -5.26 -8.21 0.08
C THR A 22 -4.90 -9.33 1.02
N ALA A 23 -5.93 -9.94 1.61
CA ALA A 23 -5.81 -11.14 2.40
C ALA A 23 -6.91 -12.11 1.98
N ARG A 24 -6.67 -13.41 2.08
CA ARG A 24 -7.64 -14.41 1.70
C ARG A 24 -8.37 -14.96 2.90
N ASN A 25 -9.70 -15.00 2.81
CA ASN A 25 -10.57 -15.65 3.78
C ASN A 25 -11.25 -16.81 3.04
N GLU A 26 -11.12 -18.04 3.54
CA GLU A 26 -11.71 -19.29 3.01
C GLU A 26 -12.23 -19.26 1.55
N SER A 27 -13.26 -18.48 1.26
CA SER A 27 -13.91 -18.38 -0.05
C SER A 27 -13.83 -17.00 -0.69
N ARG A 28 -13.24 -16.01 -0.02
CA ARG A 28 -13.17 -14.62 -0.49
C ARG A 28 -11.78 -14.05 -0.37
N CYS A 29 -11.52 -13.00 -1.16
CA CYS A 29 -10.42 -12.09 -0.91
C CYS A 29 -10.96 -10.85 -0.22
N GLU A 30 -10.37 -10.47 0.90
CA GLU A 30 -10.62 -9.18 1.53
C GLU A 30 -9.51 -8.22 1.12
N MET A 31 -9.90 -6.98 0.87
CA MET A 31 -8.97 -5.98 0.38
C MET A 31 -9.19 -4.66 1.10
N THR A 32 -8.11 -3.95 1.37
CA THR A 32 -8.18 -2.58 1.86
C THR A 32 -7.19 -1.70 1.14
N ARG A 33 -7.48 -0.43 1.12
CA ARG A 33 -6.60 0.57 0.56
C ARG A 33 -5.41 0.81 1.48
N VAL A 34 -4.25 0.98 0.88
CA VAL A 34 -3.02 1.39 1.55
C VAL A 34 -2.77 2.86 1.22
N PHE A 35 -2.60 3.69 2.24
CA PHE A 35 -2.40 5.12 2.06
C PHE A 35 -0.93 5.51 1.94
N GLY A 36 -0.05 4.65 2.35
CA GLY A 36 1.38 4.83 2.24
C GLY A 36 2.14 3.61 2.72
N TYR A 37 3.43 3.58 2.48
CA TYR A 37 4.26 2.46 2.90
C TYR A 37 5.70 2.89 3.10
N GLU A 38 6.44 2.06 3.81
CA GLU A 38 7.88 2.15 3.94
C GLU A 38 8.48 0.79 3.65
N LEU A 39 9.48 0.74 2.79
CA LEU A 39 10.17 -0.49 2.42
C LEU A 39 11.56 -0.50 3.06
N ASN A 40 11.82 -1.54 3.85
CA ASN A 40 13.16 -1.81 4.36
C ASN A 40 13.75 -2.98 3.56
N GLU A 41 14.69 -2.66 2.66
CA GLU A 41 15.32 -3.65 1.79
C GLU A 41 16.20 -4.63 2.55
N GLU A 42 16.86 -4.20 3.63
CA GLU A 42 17.75 -5.05 4.41
C GLU A 42 16.99 -6.18 5.09
N THR A 43 15.83 -5.89 5.66
CA THR A 43 15.00 -6.88 6.35
C THR A 43 13.93 -7.49 5.47
N SER A 44 13.75 -6.99 4.25
CA SER A 44 12.67 -7.39 3.32
C SER A 44 11.28 -7.23 3.93
N VAL A 45 11.10 -6.15 4.69
CA VAL A 45 9.83 -5.84 5.33
C VAL A 45 9.23 -4.60 4.68
N ILE A 46 7.95 -4.70 4.33
CA ILE A 46 7.15 -3.54 3.90
C ILE A 46 6.15 -3.23 5.02
N ARG A 47 6.23 -2.01 5.54
CA ARG A 47 5.26 -1.52 6.51
C ARG A 47 4.23 -0.68 5.75
N VAL A 48 2.99 -1.13 5.77
CA VAL A 48 1.90 -0.43 5.07
C VAL A 48 1.04 0.34 6.07
N ILE A 49 0.53 1.48 5.63
CA ILE A 49 -0.30 2.35 6.46
C ILE A 49 -1.71 2.31 5.91
N VAL A 50 -2.65 1.91 6.74
CA VAL A 50 -4.06 1.71 6.39
C VAL A 50 -4.96 2.45 7.36
N LEU A 51 -6.21 2.69 6.97
CA LEU A 51 -7.23 3.14 7.91
C LEU A 51 -7.73 1.94 8.71
N LYS A 52 -7.65 2.04 10.01
CA LYS A 52 -8.01 0.95 10.93
C LYS A 52 -9.43 0.44 10.68
N GLU A 53 -10.38 1.33 10.48
CA GLU A 53 -11.79 0.96 10.25
C GLU A 53 -11.95 0.19 8.95
N ASP A 54 -11.35 0.66 7.86
CA ASP A 54 -11.45 0.02 6.54
C ASP A 54 -10.69 -1.30 6.49
N ALA A 55 -9.63 -1.42 7.28
CA ALA A 55 -8.76 -2.59 7.30
C ALA A 55 -9.27 -3.73 8.20
N SER A 56 -10.37 -3.55 8.90
CA SER A 56 -10.85 -4.52 9.89
C SER A 56 -10.98 -5.94 9.34
N ARG A 57 -11.52 -6.10 8.14
CA ARG A 57 -11.70 -7.42 7.51
C ARG A 57 -10.38 -8.07 7.12
N VAL A 58 -9.47 -7.28 6.55
CA VAL A 58 -8.12 -7.76 6.19
C VAL A 58 -7.36 -8.19 7.44
N LEU A 59 -7.40 -7.38 8.50
CA LEU A 59 -6.75 -7.71 9.78
C LEU A 59 -7.35 -8.95 10.42
N HIS A 60 -8.66 -9.13 10.32
CA HIS A 60 -9.33 -10.33 10.80
C HIS A 60 -8.83 -11.57 10.05
N CYS A 61 -8.66 -11.49 8.72
CA CYS A 61 -8.09 -12.59 7.93
C CYS A 61 -6.68 -12.94 8.38
N PHE A 62 -5.83 -11.96 8.62
CA PHE A 62 -4.46 -12.19 9.07
C PHE A 62 -4.41 -12.79 10.48
N ALA A 63 -5.35 -12.44 11.34
CA ALA A 63 -5.42 -12.98 12.69
C ALA A 63 -5.95 -14.42 12.73
N ASN A 64 -6.89 -14.78 11.86
CA ASN A 64 -7.68 -16.00 12.01
C ASN A 64 -7.58 -17.00 10.84
N HIS A 65 -7.17 -16.57 9.65
CA HIS A 65 -7.22 -17.42 8.45
C HIS A 65 -5.88 -17.62 7.78
N THR A 66 -5.22 -16.55 7.36
CA THR A 66 -3.99 -16.64 6.57
C THR A 66 -2.97 -15.58 6.98
N LYS A 67 -1.70 -15.92 6.84
CA LYS A 67 -0.63 -14.93 6.95
C LYS A 67 -0.16 -14.45 5.58
N LYS A 68 -0.68 -15.03 4.51
CA LYS A 68 -0.30 -14.64 3.15
C LYS A 68 -0.98 -13.36 2.76
N ALA A 69 -0.19 -12.42 2.25
CA ALA A 69 -0.65 -11.12 1.80
C ALA A 69 -0.14 -10.83 0.39
N ALA A 70 -0.89 -10.04 -0.35
CA ALA A 70 -0.43 -9.50 -1.61
C ALA A 70 -0.66 -7.99 -1.62
N MET A 71 0.33 -7.24 -2.03
CA MET A 71 0.24 -5.79 -2.16
C MET A 71 0.32 -5.41 -3.63
N VAL A 72 -0.63 -4.61 -4.08
CA VAL A 72 -0.70 -4.11 -5.45
C VAL A 72 -0.29 -2.65 -5.46
N PHE A 73 0.63 -2.33 -6.35
CA PHE A 73 1.07 -0.96 -6.63
C PHE A 73 0.62 -0.60 -8.03
N SER A 74 -0.01 0.53 -8.21
CA SER A 74 -0.47 0.94 -9.53
C SER A 74 -0.32 2.44 -9.77
N ASP A 75 -0.26 2.80 -11.06
CA ASP A 75 -0.27 4.17 -11.53
C ASP A 75 -1.61 4.45 -12.21
N GLY A 76 -2.39 5.36 -11.65
CA GLY A 76 -3.69 5.74 -12.17
C GLY A 76 -3.65 6.49 -13.51
N LEU A 77 -2.47 6.94 -13.94
CA LEU A 77 -2.29 7.63 -15.21
C LEU A 77 -1.89 6.69 -16.34
N THR A 78 -0.95 5.77 -16.09
CA THR A 78 -0.42 4.86 -17.11
C THR A 78 -1.04 3.48 -17.04
N PHE A 79 -1.75 3.15 -15.97
CA PHE A 79 -2.31 1.84 -15.66
C PHE A 79 -1.27 0.74 -15.47
N GLU A 80 0.00 1.09 -15.35
CA GLU A 80 1.03 0.14 -14.95
C GLU A 80 0.75 -0.33 -13.52
N SER A 81 0.99 -1.61 -13.27
CA SER A 81 0.83 -2.16 -11.92
C SER A 81 1.82 -3.29 -11.68
N ILE A 82 2.17 -3.49 -10.42
CA ILE A 82 2.95 -4.63 -9.96
C ILE A 82 2.31 -5.19 -8.69
N GLN A 83 2.58 -6.46 -8.43
CA GLN A 83 2.13 -7.13 -7.22
C GLN A 83 3.32 -7.71 -6.48
N ILE A 84 3.36 -7.48 -5.18
CA ILE A 84 4.36 -8.09 -4.29
C ILE A 84 3.61 -8.99 -3.30
N LYS A 85 4.03 -10.24 -3.20
CA LYS A 85 3.47 -11.21 -2.27
C LYS A 85 4.39 -11.37 -1.07
N GLY A 86 3.80 -11.55 0.09
CA GLY A 86 4.55 -11.72 1.32
C GLY A 86 3.70 -12.31 2.43
N GLU A 87 4.21 -12.25 3.64
CA GLU A 87 3.52 -12.74 4.82
C GLU A 87 3.30 -11.63 5.83
N PHE A 88 2.12 -11.64 6.45
CA PHE A 88 1.80 -10.73 7.54
C PHE A 88 2.64 -11.06 8.77
N ILE A 89 3.20 -10.02 9.40
CA ILE A 89 3.99 -10.16 10.62
C ILE A 89 3.21 -9.63 11.81
N VAL A 90 2.92 -8.34 11.83
CA VAL A 90 2.28 -7.68 12.97
C VAL A 90 1.59 -6.39 12.54
N ALA A 91 0.54 -6.01 13.25
CA ALA A 91 -0.10 -4.70 13.12
C ALA A 91 0.17 -3.87 14.37
N THR A 92 0.55 -2.61 14.19
CA THR A 92 0.82 -1.66 15.26
C THR A 92 0.22 -0.30 14.92
N ASP A 93 0.08 0.57 15.91
CA ASP A 93 -0.38 1.93 15.66
C ASP A 93 0.64 2.71 14.85
N SER A 94 0.15 3.66 14.05
CA SER A 94 1.01 4.51 13.23
C SER A 94 1.75 5.54 14.07
N THR A 95 3.00 5.82 13.67
CA THR A 95 3.79 6.90 14.26
C THR A 95 3.41 8.25 13.66
N ALA A 96 3.81 9.34 14.30
CA ALA A 96 3.59 10.69 13.77
C ALA A 96 4.30 10.88 12.42
N GLU A 97 5.49 10.30 12.25
CA GLU A 97 6.24 10.34 10.99
C GLU A 97 5.50 9.61 9.88
N GLU A 98 4.88 8.49 10.19
CA GLU A 98 4.08 7.73 9.22
C GLU A 98 2.83 8.50 8.78
N VAL A 99 2.15 9.17 9.71
CA VAL A 99 1.01 10.02 9.38
C VAL A 99 1.46 11.19 8.48
N ALA A 100 2.59 11.82 8.79
CA ALA A 100 3.13 12.89 7.97
C ALA A 100 3.49 12.41 6.55
N LEU A 101 4.00 11.20 6.41
CA LEU A 101 4.31 10.61 5.11
C LEU A 101 3.06 10.44 4.26
N VAL A 102 1.97 9.95 4.86
CA VAL A 102 0.69 9.75 4.18
C VAL A 102 0.07 11.08 3.77
N THR A 103 0.05 12.06 4.64
CA THR A 103 -0.57 13.37 4.37
C THR A 103 0.28 14.27 3.48
N GLY A 104 1.57 13.99 3.34
CA GLY A 104 2.51 14.71 2.48
C GLY A 104 2.77 13.97 1.17
N GLU A 105 3.83 13.17 1.11
CA GLU A 105 4.31 12.54 -0.11
C GLU A 105 3.27 11.69 -0.83
N PHE A 106 2.60 10.79 -0.13
CA PHE A 106 1.63 9.87 -0.77
C PHE A 106 0.35 10.60 -1.19
N SER A 107 -0.10 11.58 -0.41
CA SER A 107 -1.22 12.42 -0.80
C SER A 107 -0.90 13.21 -2.07
N ASP A 108 0.30 13.73 -2.20
CA ASP A 108 0.75 14.45 -3.40
C ASP A 108 0.79 13.54 -4.62
N ARG A 109 1.26 12.30 -4.48
CA ARG A 109 1.26 11.33 -5.58
C ARG A 109 -0.17 11.05 -6.07
N ALA A 110 -1.10 10.82 -5.17
CA ALA A 110 -2.50 10.55 -5.51
C ALA A 110 -3.17 11.76 -6.15
N SER A 111 -2.90 12.96 -5.65
CA SER A 111 -3.46 14.22 -6.17
C SER A 111 -3.13 14.45 -7.63
N LYS A 112 -1.97 14.01 -8.11
CA LYS A 112 -1.59 14.12 -9.53
C LYS A 112 -2.57 13.41 -10.45
N VAL A 113 -3.11 12.27 -10.03
CA VAL A 113 -4.11 11.54 -10.80
C VAL A 113 -5.42 12.31 -10.86
N PHE A 114 -5.89 12.79 -9.72
CA PHE A 114 -7.15 13.54 -9.67
C PHE A 114 -7.10 14.83 -10.46
N VAL A 115 -6.01 15.55 -10.38
CA VAL A 115 -5.81 16.77 -11.19
C VAL A 115 -5.83 16.44 -12.68
N ALA A 116 -5.19 15.36 -13.11
CA ALA A 116 -5.18 14.94 -14.51
C ALA A 116 -6.57 14.60 -15.04
N PHE A 117 -7.48 14.12 -14.18
CA PHE A 117 -8.86 13.83 -14.55
C PHE A 117 -9.82 15.01 -14.35
N GLY A 118 -9.29 16.19 -14.09
CA GLY A 118 -10.11 17.39 -13.91
C GLY A 118 -10.68 17.58 -12.51
N LEU A 119 -10.25 16.79 -11.54
CA LEU A 119 -10.62 16.93 -10.14
C LEU A 119 -9.62 17.82 -9.41
N GLY A 120 -10.06 18.52 -8.38
CA GLY A 120 -9.16 19.36 -7.60
C GLY A 120 -8.15 18.54 -6.81
N ALA A 121 -6.98 19.14 -6.54
CA ALA A 121 -5.92 18.47 -5.76
C ALA A 121 -6.39 18.10 -4.34
N ASP A 122 -7.38 18.81 -3.81
CA ASP A 122 -7.93 18.56 -2.47
C ASP A 122 -8.96 17.43 -2.43
N TYR A 123 -9.33 16.88 -3.57
CA TYR A 123 -10.31 15.79 -3.64
C TYR A 123 -9.89 14.57 -2.82
N TRP A 124 -8.60 14.36 -2.70
CA TRP A 124 -8.02 13.23 -2.00
C TRP A 124 -8.00 13.39 -0.47
N LYS A 125 -7.95 14.58 0.02
CA LYS A 125 -7.75 14.90 1.44
C LYS A 125 -8.95 14.59 2.30
#